data_016fd0d0c2bab9bb4edad824984b4f10
#
_entry.id   016fd0d0c2bab9bb4edad824984b4f10
#
_cell.length_a   1.000
_cell.length_b   1.000
_cell.length_c   1.000
_cell.angle_alpha   90.00
_cell.angle_beta   90.00
_cell.angle_gamma   90.00
#
_symmetry.space_group_name_H-M   'P 1'
#
loop_
_entity.id
_entity.type
_entity.pdbx_description
1 polymer ?
#
loop_
_entity_poly.entity_id
_entity_poly.type
_entity_poly.pdbx_seq_one_letter_code
_entity_poly.pdbx_strand_id
1 'polypeptide(L)'
;MSKHRADVPLSDVRTLLEVPLWEPFDIDDEGRILAGYDGGGTTQLVEIAADGQLTELTALSGRCSGRYLVAERAVVVQHDLNGNENTQLSRLDLDVERVGPASEHDLDPLVYDPEFMHNLVDVQPGLVVFTTNRRNGVDFDVVTVDCATGQQTTMYAGGGYVADASLSPSGREVAVTCLSAQPCSTQVTISVDGGVAPITDPADHALHTGVAWLPDGTGLLMSSNHQREFRGIVRVRPDGTWAWLVESDEHDLDVYPSPDGVALLVVRHDDGATRLAIHDDDGRHVRDVELPADGVVSVRWAPRSDRVVLGLTAPRVPGDILALDVSTGTADVVVSSSSGAPDGMIDKLVEPTTHRVPAADGETIPCFVYRPPSDAAAEGVRGGVVFNLHGGPEEQAQRLFNPVVQAMVGAGLTVVVPNIRGSTGYGKRWYSLDDGRLRLDAIADLLALREWVPEVGGDPERVALYGASYGGYLVLAGLTMQSHAWRAGVDIVGMSSLVTFLENTPEYRRALREREYGYLDVERQFLLAASPITYLEHLAAPLFVIHGANDPRVPLSESEQIKAALDGAGLACELMVFDDEGHGLSRRENRLEAYPAALSFLVDRLGVPVPE
;
A
#
# COMPACT_ATOMS: atom_id res chain seq x y z
N MET A 1 -4.57 1.77 -42.61
CA MET A 1 -4.38 0.32 -42.57
C MET A 1 -4.28 -0.05 -41.09
N SER A 2 -5.39 -0.50 -40.51
CA SER A 2 -5.45 -1.01 -39.12
C SER A 2 -4.60 -2.27 -39.06
N LYS A 3 -3.48 -2.22 -38.36
CA LYS A 3 -2.78 -3.42 -37.92
C LYS A 3 -3.72 -4.12 -36.92
N HIS A 4 -4.34 -5.22 -37.28
CA HIS A 4 -4.92 -6.14 -36.32
C HIS A 4 -3.79 -6.48 -35.32
N ARG A 5 -3.87 -5.92 -34.11
CA ARG A 5 -3.06 -6.42 -32.99
C ARG A 5 -3.51 -7.86 -32.74
N ALA A 6 -2.57 -8.79 -32.63
CA ALA A 6 -2.86 -10.18 -32.30
C ALA A 6 -3.66 -10.21 -30.97
N ASP A 7 -4.57 -11.18 -30.87
CA ASP A 7 -5.35 -11.42 -29.66
C ASP A 7 -4.41 -11.93 -28.55
N VAL A 8 -4.04 -11.06 -27.60
CA VAL A 8 -3.08 -11.37 -26.53
C VAL A 8 -3.79 -12.18 -25.44
N PRO A 9 -3.27 -13.36 -25.04
CA PRO A 9 -3.87 -14.15 -23.97
C PRO A 9 -3.69 -13.46 -22.61
N LEU A 10 -4.65 -13.63 -21.70
CA LEU A 10 -4.58 -13.09 -20.34
C LEU A 10 -3.40 -13.69 -19.53
N SER A 11 -2.91 -14.87 -19.89
CA SER A 11 -1.73 -15.50 -19.30
C SER A 11 -0.41 -14.79 -19.64
N ASP A 12 -0.40 -13.87 -20.59
CA ASP A 12 0.79 -13.08 -20.89
C ASP A 12 0.98 -11.97 -19.86
N VAL A 13 1.64 -12.32 -18.77
CA VAL A 13 1.94 -11.38 -17.69
C VAL A 13 2.81 -10.21 -18.15
N ARG A 14 3.65 -10.39 -19.18
CA ARG A 14 4.48 -9.30 -19.73
C ARG A 14 3.63 -8.19 -20.28
N THR A 15 2.65 -8.52 -21.08
CA THR A 15 1.71 -7.53 -21.63
C THR A 15 0.86 -6.87 -20.54
N LEU A 16 0.45 -7.60 -19.49
CA LEU A 16 -0.26 -7.02 -18.35
C LEU A 16 0.61 -6.05 -17.55
N LEU A 17 1.92 -6.33 -17.40
CA LEU A 17 2.89 -5.45 -16.74
C LEU A 17 3.25 -4.21 -17.55
N GLU A 18 2.97 -4.22 -18.85
CA GLU A 18 3.18 -3.07 -19.75
C GLU A 18 1.99 -2.10 -19.79
N VAL A 19 0.84 -2.48 -19.22
CA VAL A 19 -0.31 -1.57 -19.09
C VAL A 19 0.08 -0.42 -18.17
N PRO A 20 0.04 0.83 -18.66
CA PRO A 20 0.46 1.97 -17.84
C PRO A 20 -0.55 2.26 -16.74
N LEU A 21 -0.05 2.69 -15.59
CA LEU A 21 -0.84 3.07 -14.43
C LEU A 21 -0.83 4.58 -14.24
N TRP A 22 -1.98 5.13 -13.85
CA TRP A 22 -2.15 6.52 -13.47
C TRP A 22 -2.52 6.64 -11.99
N GLU A 23 -1.93 7.61 -11.31
CA GLU A 23 -2.21 7.94 -9.92
C GLU A 23 -2.24 9.46 -9.74
N PRO A 24 -3.31 10.08 -9.20
CA PRO A 24 -3.30 11.52 -8.94
C PRO A 24 -2.53 11.84 -7.67
N PHE A 25 -1.60 12.79 -7.75
CA PHE A 25 -0.85 13.27 -6.60
C PHE A 25 -1.38 14.58 -6.06
N ASP A 26 -1.80 15.50 -6.95
CA ASP A 26 -2.30 16.82 -6.56
C ASP A 26 -3.14 17.46 -7.65
N ILE A 27 -3.79 18.57 -7.32
CA ILE A 27 -4.53 19.43 -8.25
C ILE A 27 -4.37 20.89 -7.84
N ASP A 28 -4.13 21.79 -8.79
CA ASP A 28 -3.96 23.21 -8.52
C ASP A 28 -5.26 24.03 -8.69
N ASP A 29 -5.17 25.36 -8.42
CA ASP A 29 -6.27 26.31 -8.53
C ASP A 29 -6.80 26.49 -9.97
N GLU A 30 -6.03 26.15 -10.99
CA GLU A 30 -6.42 26.24 -12.40
C GLU A 30 -7.02 24.93 -12.90
N GLY A 31 -7.05 23.89 -12.03
CA GLY A 31 -7.59 22.56 -12.35
C GLY A 31 -6.60 21.69 -13.13
N ARG A 32 -5.30 22.02 -13.11
CA ARG A 32 -4.25 21.14 -13.61
C ARG A 32 -4.01 20.03 -12.59
N ILE A 33 -3.92 18.80 -13.05
CA ILE A 33 -3.70 17.63 -12.19
C ILE A 33 -2.24 17.23 -12.31
N LEU A 34 -1.56 17.10 -11.17
CA LEU A 34 -0.26 16.47 -11.06
C LEU A 34 -0.49 14.98 -10.86
N ALA A 35 0.01 14.17 -11.76
CA ALA A 35 -0.18 12.72 -11.75
C ALA A 35 1.14 11.97 -11.80
N GLY A 36 1.15 10.79 -11.22
CA GLY A 36 2.12 9.74 -11.46
C GLY A 36 1.73 8.91 -12.67
N TYR A 37 2.68 8.63 -13.55
CA TYR A 37 2.51 7.80 -14.72
C TYR A 37 3.73 6.88 -14.89
N ASP A 38 3.50 5.57 -15.02
CA ASP A 38 4.60 4.59 -15.12
C ASP A 38 4.86 4.10 -16.55
N GLY A 39 4.30 4.77 -17.55
CA GLY A 39 4.46 4.39 -18.97
C GLY A 39 5.90 4.28 -19.43
N GLY A 40 6.82 5.05 -18.85
CA GLY A 40 8.27 4.98 -19.10
C GLY A 40 9.01 3.87 -18.37
N GLY A 41 8.33 3.04 -17.57
CA GLY A 41 8.94 1.91 -16.83
C GLY A 41 9.04 2.11 -15.32
N THR A 42 8.98 3.34 -14.83
CA THR A 42 8.85 3.69 -13.41
C THR A 42 7.97 4.93 -13.29
N THR A 43 7.35 5.15 -12.13
CA THR A 43 6.43 6.27 -11.90
C THR A 43 7.15 7.61 -11.99
N GLN A 44 6.73 8.46 -12.95
CA GLN A 44 7.22 9.81 -13.18
C GLN A 44 6.09 10.82 -13.08
N LEU A 45 6.41 12.10 -12.84
CA LEU A 45 5.41 13.17 -12.81
C LEU A 45 4.98 13.57 -14.21
N VAL A 46 3.67 13.67 -14.38
CA VAL A 46 3.00 14.20 -15.59
C VAL A 46 1.99 15.23 -15.14
N GLU A 47 1.89 16.34 -15.85
CA GLU A 47 0.81 17.31 -15.68
C GLU A 47 -0.28 17.05 -16.70
N ILE A 48 -1.53 17.04 -16.24
CA ILE A 48 -2.73 16.96 -17.06
C ILE A 48 -3.39 18.34 -17.00
N ALA A 49 -3.36 19.09 -18.09
CA ALA A 49 -4.01 20.37 -18.17
C ALA A 49 -5.56 20.23 -18.16
N ALA A 50 -6.28 21.30 -17.85
CA ALA A 50 -7.74 21.30 -17.79
C ALA A 50 -8.43 20.93 -19.12
N ASP A 51 -7.74 21.07 -20.25
CA ASP A 51 -8.19 20.64 -21.59
C ASP A 51 -7.79 19.20 -21.95
N GLY A 52 -7.13 18.50 -21.02
CA GLY A 52 -6.66 17.12 -21.18
C GLY A 52 -5.29 16.98 -21.84
N GLN A 53 -4.58 18.09 -22.15
CA GLN A 53 -3.21 18.00 -22.66
C GLN A 53 -2.28 17.44 -21.60
N LEU A 54 -1.42 16.47 -22.00
CA LEU A 54 -0.44 15.82 -21.13
C LEU A 54 0.94 16.46 -21.33
N THR A 55 1.64 16.74 -20.24
CA THR A 55 3.03 17.22 -20.23
C THR A 55 3.85 16.36 -19.28
N GLU A 56 4.84 15.63 -19.80
CA GLU A 56 5.80 14.90 -18.97
C GLU A 56 6.69 15.90 -18.23
N LEU A 57 6.73 15.82 -16.90
CA LEU A 57 7.48 16.74 -16.07
C LEU A 57 8.85 16.18 -15.65
N THR A 58 8.93 14.88 -15.38
CA THR A 58 10.16 14.24 -14.90
C THR A 58 10.52 12.98 -15.70
N ALA A 59 11.83 12.67 -15.74
CA ALA A 59 12.41 11.42 -16.22
C ALA A 59 13.60 11.07 -15.31
N LEU A 60 13.29 10.77 -14.03
CA LEU A 60 14.27 10.41 -13.02
C LEU A 60 14.64 8.93 -13.12
N SER A 61 15.82 8.58 -12.57
CA SER A 61 16.30 7.20 -12.53
C SER A 61 15.44 6.28 -11.63
N GLY A 62 14.80 6.83 -10.58
CA GLY A 62 13.88 6.17 -9.66
C GLY A 62 12.45 6.68 -9.81
N ARG A 63 11.54 6.06 -9.05
CA ARG A 63 10.16 6.56 -8.93
C ARG A 63 10.15 7.91 -8.22
N CYS A 64 9.16 8.75 -8.54
CA CYS A 64 8.92 9.98 -7.82
C CYS A 64 7.43 10.24 -7.62
N SER A 65 7.15 11.13 -6.66
CA SER A 65 5.83 11.71 -6.40
C SER A 65 5.99 13.21 -6.14
N GLY A 66 4.92 13.95 -5.97
CA GLY A 66 5.06 15.37 -5.70
C GLY A 66 3.76 16.09 -5.39
N ARG A 67 3.91 17.37 -5.06
CA ARG A 67 2.80 18.32 -4.86
C ARG A 67 3.12 19.66 -5.46
N TYR A 68 2.11 20.38 -5.95
CA TYR A 68 2.27 21.75 -6.38
C TYR A 68 2.65 22.66 -5.22
N LEU A 69 3.56 23.59 -5.46
CA LEU A 69 3.80 24.71 -4.55
C LEU A 69 2.66 25.72 -4.69
N VAL A 70 1.99 26.04 -3.58
CA VAL A 70 0.84 26.95 -3.58
C VAL A 70 1.27 28.34 -4.04
N ALA A 71 0.56 28.91 -4.99
CA ALA A 71 0.80 30.21 -5.60
C ALA A 71 2.11 30.34 -6.41
N GLU A 72 2.77 29.24 -6.72
CA GLU A 72 3.96 29.19 -7.56
C GLU A 72 3.77 28.18 -8.71
N ARG A 73 4.37 28.42 -9.86
CA ARG A 73 4.38 27.46 -10.96
C ARG A 73 5.54 26.46 -10.77
N ALA A 74 5.50 25.72 -9.68
CA ALA A 74 6.53 24.77 -9.31
C ALA A 74 5.93 23.57 -8.56
N VAL A 75 6.72 22.49 -8.46
CA VAL A 75 6.36 21.25 -7.79
C VAL A 75 7.45 20.89 -6.77
N VAL A 76 7.05 20.45 -5.59
CA VAL A 76 7.95 19.68 -4.70
C VAL A 76 7.95 18.24 -5.19
N VAL A 77 9.12 17.76 -5.57
CA VAL A 77 9.36 16.39 -6.02
C VAL A 77 9.96 15.59 -4.87
N GLN A 78 9.30 14.51 -4.48
CA GLN A 78 9.83 13.52 -3.55
C GLN A 78 10.38 12.35 -4.36
N HIS A 79 11.63 11.99 -4.14
CA HIS A 79 12.33 10.91 -4.84
C HIS A 79 13.34 10.21 -3.93
N ASP A 80 13.71 8.99 -4.28
CA ASP A 80 14.76 8.21 -3.61
C ASP A 80 15.78 7.66 -4.61
N LEU A 81 16.78 6.94 -4.12
CA LEU A 81 17.77 6.29 -4.95
C LEU A 81 17.62 4.76 -4.87
N ASN A 82 17.27 4.14 -6.01
CA ASN A 82 17.20 2.68 -6.16
C ASN A 82 16.33 1.98 -5.11
N GLY A 83 15.25 2.62 -4.67
CA GLY A 83 14.29 2.05 -3.72
C GLY A 83 14.78 1.96 -2.27
N ASN A 84 15.84 2.71 -1.89
CA ASN A 84 16.38 2.70 -0.53
C ASN A 84 15.51 3.42 0.52
N GLU A 85 14.41 4.02 0.10
CA GLU A 85 13.45 4.79 0.91
C GLU A 85 14.06 6.01 1.64
N ASN A 86 15.33 6.35 1.45
CA ASN A 86 15.90 7.61 1.93
C ASN A 86 15.43 8.74 1.01
N THR A 87 14.15 9.07 1.14
CA THR A 87 13.48 10.07 0.31
C THR A 87 14.07 11.45 0.50
N GLN A 88 14.19 12.20 -0.60
CA GLN A 88 14.70 13.56 -0.68
C GLN A 88 13.63 14.47 -1.27
N LEU A 89 13.67 15.76 -0.93
CA LEU A 89 12.74 16.76 -1.44
C LEU A 89 13.47 17.78 -2.29
N SER A 90 13.05 17.92 -3.52
CA SER A 90 13.59 18.88 -4.47
C SER A 90 12.49 19.73 -5.09
N ARG A 91 12.81 20.94 -5.52
CA ARG A 91 11.91 21.82 -6.26
C ARG A 91 12.13 21.63 -7.75
N LEU A 92 11.05 21.53 -8.51
CA LEU A 92 11.02 21.62 -9.96
C LEU A 92 10.23 22.85 -10.37
N ASP A 93 10.91 23.83 -10.96
CA ASP A 93 10.29 25.03 -11.51
C ASP A 93 9.68 24.72 -12.89
N LEU A 94 8.39 24.96 -13.07
CA LEU A 94 7.68 24.64 -14.30
C LEU A 94 7.65 25.79 -15.31
N ASP A 95 8.08 27.00 -14.95
CA ASP A 95 8.21 28.14 -15.85
C ASP A 95 9.54 28.15 -16.61
N VAL A 96 10.49 27.29 -16.24
CA VAL A 96 11.75 27.13 -16.95
C VAL A 96 11.55 26.30 -18.21
N GLU A 97 11.83 26.89 -19.38
CA GLU A 97 11.80 26.15 -20.65
C GLU A 97 12.86 25.05 -20.66
N ARG A 98 12.43 23.81 -20.95
CA ARG A 98 13.28 22.62 -21.06
C ARG A 98 13.03 21.89 -22.37
N VAL A 99 14.06 21.18 -22.83
CA VAL A 99 13.92 20.24 -23.94
C VAL A 99 13.66 18.84 -23.36
N GLY A 100 12.38 18.49 -23.22
CA GLY A 100 11.93 17.24 -22.61
C GLY A 100 11.73 17.32 -21.09
N PRO A 101 11.37 16.18 -20.43
CA PRO A 101 11.15 16.12 -18.99
C PRO A 101 12.43 16.35 -18.21
N ALA A 102 12.28 16.81 -16.96
CA ALA A 102 13.40 17.11 -16.07
C ALA A 102 14.12 15.84 -15.60
N SER A 103 15.44 15.88 -15.57
CA SER A 103 16.31 14.89 -14.93
C SER A 103 16.67 15.33 -13.51
N GLU A 104 17.43 14.52 -12.78
CA GLU A 104 17.93 14.86 -11.43
C GLU A 104 18.75 16.16 -11.40
N HIS A 105 19.40 16.51 -12.51
CA HIS A 105 20.21 17.72 -12.61
C HIS A 105 19.37 19.01 -12.75
N ASP A 106 18.11 18.87 -13.12
CA ASP A 106 17.17 19.97 -13.27
C ASP A 106 16.38 20.27 -11.98
N LEU A 107 16.59 19.46 -10.94
CA LEU A 107 15.95 19.59 -9.64
C LEU A 107 16.80 20.48 -8.72
N ASP A 108 16.17 21.49 -8.11
CA ASP A 108 16.78 22.31 -7.08
C ASP A 108 16.58 21.65 -5.70
N PRO A 109 17.64 21.25 -4.97
CA PRO A 109 17.48 20.63 -3.65
C PRO A 109 16.78 21.57 -2.66
N LEU A 110 15.66 21.12 -2.08
CA LEU A 110 14.93 21.83 -1.03
C LEU A 110 15.28 21.30 0.36
N VAL A 111 15.26 19.98 0.51
CA VAL A 111 15.75 19.24 1.69
C VAL A 111 16.49 18.02 1.17
N TYR A 112 17.81 18.04 1.31
CA TYR A 112 18.67 17.00 0.75
C TYR A 112 19.74 16.56 1.74
N ASP A 113 19.62 15.32 2.21
CA ASP A 113 20.62 14.62 3.02
C ASP A 113 20.40 13.11 2.82
N PRO A 114 21.11 12.46 1.90
CA PRO A 114 20.81 11.11 1.44
C PRO A 114 21.02 10.01 2.50
N GLU A 115 21.62 10.35 3.65
CA GLU A 115 21.73 9.41 4.78
C GLU A 115 20.41 9.27 5.56
N PHE A 116 19.46 10.19 5.38
CA PHE A 116 18.23 10.28 6.14
C PHE A 116 16.98 10.34 5.24
N MET A 117 15.84 10.09 5.85
CA MET A 117 14.53 10.17 5.21
C MET A 117 13.93 11.56 5.37
N HIS A 118 13.36 12.09 4.29
CA HIS A 118 12.62 13.36 4.27
C HIS A 118 11.30 13.14 3.53
N ASN A 119 10.23 12.78 4.26
CA ASN A 119 8.95 12.47 3.64
C ASN A 119 8.07 13.72 3.56
N LEU A 120 7.60 14.04 2.37
CA LEU A 120 6.66 15.13 2.14
C LEU A 120 5.32 14.82 2.84
N VAL A 121 4.87 15.73 3.68
CA VAL A 121 3.59 15.63 4.38
C VAL A 121 2.55 16.54 3.74
N ASP A 122 2.87 17.84 3.63
CA ASP A 122 1.93 18.83 3.13
C ASP A 122 2.65 20.03 2.48
N VAL A 123 1.89 20.80 1.68
CA VAL A 123 2.35 22.05 1.10
C VAL A 123 1.32 23.13 1.43
N GLN A 124 1.78 24.20 2.08
CA GLN A 124 0.97 25.38 2.38
C GLN A 124 1.59 26.63 1.70
N PRO A 125 0.90 27.78 1.64
CA PRO A 125 1.46 28.98 1.00
C PRO A 125 2.84 29.34 1.54
N GLY A 126 3.87 29.19 0.70
CA GLY A 126 5.28 29.48 1.02
C GLY A 126 5.97 28.47 1.93
N LEU A 127 5.32 27.40 2.36
CA LEU A 127 5.86 26.39 3.29
C LEU A 127 5.71 24.97 2.73
N VAL A 128 6.74 24.15 2.93
CA VAL A 128 6.67 22.70 2.77
C VAL A 128 6.80 22.06 4.14
N VAL A 129 5.90 21.13 4.45
CA VAL A 129 5.88 20.35 5.70
C VAL A 129 6.40 18.95 5.39
N PHE A 130 7.36 18.48 6.17
CA PHE A 130 7.95 17.16 5.97
C PHE A 130 8.31 16.49 7.30
N THR A 131 8.39 15.17 7.30
CA THR A 131 8.97 14.42 8.41
C THR A 131 10.43 14.05 8.09
N THR A 132 11.26 13.97 9.13
CA THR A 132 12.65 13.55 8.97
C THR A 132 13.20 12.85 10.20
N ASN A 133 14.01 11.82 10.00
CA ASN A 133 14.75 11.16 11.08
C ASN A 133 16.20 11.69 11.26
N ARG A 134 16.52 12.83 10.65
CA ARG A 134 17.88 13.41 10.62
C ARG A 134 18.47 13.67 11.99
N ARG A 135 17.65 13.91 13.02
CA ARG A 135 18.13 14.24 14.38
C ARG A 135 18.98 13.13 15.00
N ASN A 136 18.62 11.87 14.82
CA ASN A 136 19.31 10.72 15.43
C ASN A 136 19.23 9.41 14.62
N GLY A 137 18.67 9.45 13.41
CA GLY A 137 18.47 8.27 12.58
C GLY A 137 17.31 7.34 13.00
N VAL A 138 16.59 7.67 14.08
CA VAL A 138 15.57 6.80 14.69
C VAL A 138 14.21 7.50 14.76
N ASP A 139 14.15 8.61 15.49
CA ASP A 139 12.91 9.37 15.71
C ASP A 139 12.60 10.30 14.55
N PHE A 140 11.34 10.40 14.18
CA PHE A 140 10.87 11.33 13.16
C PHE A 140 10.43 12.65 13.79
N ASP A 141 11.01 13.73 13.31
CA ASP A 141 10.62 15.10 13.62
C ASP A 141 9.69 15.62 12.51
N VAL A 142 8.77 16.53 12.84
CA VAL A 142 8.03 17.32 11.83
C VAL A 142 8.68 18.67 11.68
N VAL A 143 9.05 19.02 10.45
CA VAL A 143 9.78 20.23 10.12
C VAL A 143 9.07 20.98 9.00
N THR A 144 9.06 22.30 9.06
CA THR A 144 8.65 23.15 7.93
C THR A 144 9.88 23.77 7.29
N VAL A 145 9.86 23.95 5.98
CA VAL A 145 10.84 24.74 5.24
C VAL A 145 10.13 25.87 4.50
N ASP A 146 10.62 27.10 4.68
CA ASP A 146 10.19 28.28 3.95
C ASP A 146 10.78 28.24 2.54
N CYS A 147 9.93 28.23 1.52
CA CYS A 147 10.34 28.04 0.12
C CYS A 147 11.18 29.20 -0.43
N ALA A 148 11.02 30.40 0.10
CA ALA A 148 11.74 31.60 -0.37
C ALA A 148 13.14 31.73 0.26
N THR A 149 13.27 31.35 1.53
CA THR A 149 14.50 31.56 2.30
C THR A 149 15.28 30.27 2.56
N GLY A 150 14.66 29.10 2.41
CA GLY A 150 15.23 27.80 2.80
C GLY A 150 15.32 27.60 4.32
N GLN A 151 14.75 28.53 5.13
CA GLN A 151 14.79 28.42 6.59
C GLN A 151 13.92 27.26 7.04
N GLN A 152 14.51 26.38 7.84
CA GLN A 152 13.80 25.24 8.44
C GLN A 152 13.41 25.54 9.88
N THR A 153 12.20 25.11 10.28
CA THR A 153 11.67 25.23 11.64
C THR A 153 11.15 23.88 12.10
N THR A 154 11.67 23.38 13.21
CA THR A 154 11.16 22.14 13.82
C THR A 154 9.87 22.42 14.55
N MET A 155 8.79 21.79 14.11
CA MET A 155 7.45 21.91 14.69
C MET A 155 7.18 20.85 15.76
N TYR A 156 7.79 19.66 15.61
CA TYR A 156 7.68 18.54 16.55
C TYR A 156 9.01 17.78 16.61
N ALA A 157 9.44 17.46 17.84
CA ALA A 157 10.61 16.62 18.11
C ALA A 157 10.34 15.73 19.34
N GLY A 158 9.10 15.27 19.51
CA GLY A 158 8.68 14.47 20.67
C GLY A 158 9.16 13.01 20.63
N GLY A 159 9.75 12.57 19.54
CA GLY A 159 10.23 11.20 19.33
C GLY A 159 9.17 10.26 18.76
N GLY A 160 9.61 9.03 18.45
CA GLY A 160 8.79 7.98 17.87
C GLY A 160 8.66 8.06 16.34
N TYR A 161 7.88 7.12 15.80
CA TYR A 161 7.58 7.09 14.38
C TYR A 161 6.33 7.93 14.09
N VAL A 162 6.51 9.01 13.34
CA VAL A 162 5.41 9.86 12.87
C VAL A 162 4.77 9.23 11.65
N ALA A 163 3.53 8.80 11.80
CA ALA A 163 2.74 8.20 10.72
C ALA A 163 2.07 9.28 9.85
N ASP A 164 1.66 10.41 10.46
CA ASP A 164 0.99 11.51 9.77
C ASP A 164 1.16 12.81 10.57
N ALA A 165 1.05 13.96 9.89
CA ALA A 165 1.06 15.27 10.53
C ALA A 165 0.21 16.27 9.75
N SER A 166 -0.41 17.21 10.47
CA SER A 166 -1.22 18.29 9.89
C SER A 166 -0.84 19.63 10.51
N LEU A 167 -0.38 20.58 9.71
CA LEU A 167 -0.06 21.92 10.15
C LEU A 167 -1.34 22.74 10.29
N SER A 168 -1.46 23.50 11.39
CA SER A 168 -2.62 24.37 11.61
C SER A 168 -2.70 25.48 10.56
N PRO A 169 -3.89 26.05 10.30
CA PRO A 169 -4.06 27.20 9.39
C PRO A 169 -3.24 28.42 9.80
N SER A 170 -2.89 28.54 11.08
CA SER A 170 -2.02 29.62 11.59
C SER A 170 -0.53 29.40 11.31
N GLY A 171 -0.12 28.19 10.92
CA GLY A 171 1.27 27.78 10.75
C GLY A 171 2.07 27.66 12.05
N ARG A 172 1.41 27.71 13.23
CA ARG A 172 2.09 27.71 14.54
C ARG A 172 2.00 26.41 15.31
N GLU A 173 1.02 25.61 15.00
CA GLU A 173 0.73 24.35 15.69
C GLU A 173 0.74 23.21 14.68
N VAL A 174 1.19 22.05 15.11
CA VAL A 174 1.11 20.84 14.31
C VAL A 174 0.43 19.73 15.11
N ALA A 175 -0.56 19.10 14.51
CA ALA A 175 -1.11 17.85 14.98
C ALA A 175 -0.28 16.71 14.41
N VAL A 176 0.16 15.78 15.25
CA VAL A 176 1.06 14.69 14.90
C VAL A 176 0.44 13.38 15.31
N THR A 177 0.37 12.45 14.40
CA THR A 177 -0.03 11.06 14.64
C THR A 177 1.20 10.19 14.73
N CYS A 178 1.49 9.68 15.93
CA CYS A 178 2.58 8.75 16.16
C CYS A 178 2.05 7.34 16.39
N LEU A 179 2.85 6.33 16.02
CA LEU A 179 2.54 4.96 16.41
C LEU A 179 2.66 4.82 17.94
N SER A 180 1.70 4.12 18.55
CA SER A 180 1.74 3.82 19.98
C SER A 180 2.51 2.52 20.25
N ALA A 181 2.69 2.16 21.53
CA ALA A 181 3.35 0.93 21.91
C ALA A 181 2.55 -0.35 21.59
N GLN A 182 1.26 -0.23 21.36
CA GLN A 182 0.40 -1.36 21.00
C GLN A 182 0.31 -1.52 19.47
N PRO A 183 0.24 -2.76 18.93
CA PRO A 183 -0.01 -2.99 17.51
C PRO A 183 -1.28 -2.27 17.04
N CYS A 184 -1.37 -1.93 15.77
CA CYS A 184 -2.52 -1.26 15.14
C CYS A 184 -3.08 -0.07 15.93
N SER A 185 -2.22 0.67 16.64
CA SER A 185 -2.64 1.80 17.47
C SER A 185 -1.78 3.02 17.22
N THR A 186 -2.42 4.17 17.26
CA THR A 186 -1.77 5.48 17.09
C THR A 186 -2.15 6.43 18.22
N GLN A 187 -1.32 7.43 18.44
CA GLN A 187 -1.56 8.52 19.37
C GLN A 187 -1.51 9.84 18.61
N VAL A 188 -2.48 10.72 18.87
CA VAL A 188 -2.50 12.08 18.32
C VAL A 188 -2.07 13.07 19.39
N THR A 189 -1.13 13.94 19.03
CA THR A 189 -0.63 15.03 19.87
C THR A 189 -0.68 16.35 19.11
N ILE A 190 -0.76 17.46 19.84
CA ILE A 190 -0.54 18.79 19.26
C ILE A 190 0.78 19.32 19.83
N SER A 191 1.63 19.86 18.94
CA SER A 191 2.85 20.57 19.31
C SER A 191 2.68 22.05 19.03
N VAL A 192 3.01 22.88 20.04
CA VAL A 192 2.97 24.34 20.00
C VAL A 192 4.23 24.87 20.63
N ASP A 193 5.04 25.64 19.90
CA ASP A 193 6.29 26.25 20.40
C ASP A 193 7.21 25.25 21.12
N GLY A 194 7.24 23.99 20.65
CA GLY A 194 8.04 22.90 21.22
C GLY A 194 7.42 22.19 22.43
N GLY A 195 6.28 22.66 22.92
CA GLY A 195 5.48 21.96 23.93
C GLY A 195 4.55 20.93 23.28
N VAL A 196 4.55 19.68 23.74
CA VAL A 196 3.73 18.59 23.19
C VAL A 196 2.60 18.26 24.18
N ALA A 197 1.36 18.27 23.69
CA ALA A 197 0.17 17.94 24.47
C ALA A 197 -0.60 16.79 23.79
N PRO A 198 -0.86 15.66 24.48
CA PRO A 198 -1.64 14.57 23.91
C PRO A 198 -3.12 14.98 23.79
N ILE A 199 -3.72 14.63 22.65
CA ILE A 199 -5.15 14.76 22.36
C ILE A 199 -5.87 13.44 22.61
N THR A 200 -5.18 12.33 22.39
CA THR A 200 -5.69 10.98 22.65
C THR A 200 -4.90 10.32 23.78
N ASP A 201 -5.52 9.37 24.47
CA ASP A 201 -4.84 8.61 25.53
C ASP A 201 -3.81 7.65 24.91
N PRO A 202 -2.51 7.76 25.26
CA PRO A 202 -1.48 6.86 24.73
C PRO A 202 -1.65 5.39 25.16
N ALA A 203 -2.47 5.13 26.18
CA ALA A 203 -2.80 3.78 26.65
C ALA A 203 -4.00 3.16 25.92
N ASP A 204 -4.71 3.95 25.12
CA ASP A 204 -5.87 3.47 24.37
C ASP A 204 -5.43 2.59 23.18
N HIS A 205 -6.02 1.42 23.08
CA HIS A 205 -5.90 0.58 21.91
C HIS A 205 -6.84 1.11 20.82
N ALA A 206 -6.41 2.14 20.13
CA ALA A 206 -7.19 2.81 19.09
C ALA A 206 -6.31 3.26 17.91
N LEU A 207 -6.86 3.10 16.72
CA LEU A 207 -6.28 3.58 15.48
C LEU A 207 -6.93 4.91 15.11
N HIS A 208 -6.11 5.98 15.04
CA HIS A 208 -6.49 7.31 14.58
C HIS A 208 -5.77 7.59 13.28
N THR A 209 -6.50 7.99 12.23
CA THR A 209 -5.95 8.24 10.89
C THR A 209 -6.54 9.50 10.27
N GLY A 210 -5.86 10.06 9.25
CA GLY A 210 -6.36 11.19 8.46
C GLY A 210 -6.62 12.42 9.32
N VAL A 211 -5.70 12.74 10.25
CA VAL A 211 -5.84 13.88 11.15
C VAL A 211 -5.67 15.17 10.38
N ALA A 212 -6.68 16.01 10.37
CA ALA A 212 -6.68 17.30 9.68
C ALA A 212 -7.18 18.42 10.61
N TRP A 213 -6.51 19.58 10.57
CA TRP A 213 -7.04 20.77 11.20
C TRP A 213 -8.30 21.26 10.48
N LEU A 214 -9.28 21.70 11.26
CA LEU A 214 -10.39 22.47 10.71
C LEU A 214 -9.85 23.81 10.16
N PRO A 215 -10.37 24.33 9.03
CA PRO A 215 -9.87 25.57 8.41
C PRO A 215 -9.94 26.80 9.33
N ASP A 216 -10.86 26.81 10.30
CA ASP A 216 -10.99 27.87 11.30
C ASP A 216 -10.03 27.73 12.48
N GLY A 217 -9.23 26.65 12.54
CA GLY A 217 -8.29 26.36 13.61
C GLY A 217 -8.91 25.96 14.93
N THR A 218 -10.23 25.69 15.00
CA THR A 218 -10.95 25.43 16.26
C THR A 218 -10.87 23.99 16.74
N GLY A 219 -10.28 23.08 15.95
CA GLY A 219 -10.15 21.67 16.30
C GLY A 219 -9.60 20.81 15.18
N LEU A 220 -9.62 19.51 15.41
CA LEU A 220 -9.18 18.47 14.50
C LEU A 220 -10.37 17.63 14.03
N LEU A 221 -10.28 17.17 12.80
CA LEU A 221 -11.11 16.10 12.25
C LEU A 221 -10.23 14.87 12.05
N MET A 222 -10.72 13.69 12.37
CA MET A 222 -10.00 12.44 12.15
C MET A 222 -10.94 11.25 12.07
N SER A 223 -10.44 10.15 11.53
CA SER A 223 -11.05 8.83 11.63
C SER A 223 -10.51 8.13 12.87
N SER A 224 -11.38 7.47 13.64
CA SER A 224 -10.99 6.83 14.91
C SER A 224 -11.88 5.65 15.26
N ASN A 225 -11.29 4.60 15.84
CA ASN A 225 -12.02 3.51 16.49
C ASN A 225 -11.89 3.55 18.03
N HIS A 226 -11.70 4.74 18.61
CA HIS A 226 -11.73 4.94 20.06
C HIS A 226 -13.03 4.40 20.65
N GLN A 227 -12.93 3.43 21.57
CA GLN A 227 -14.06 2.73 22.21
C GLN A 227 -15.03 2.08 21.20
N ARG A 228 -14.59 1.77 20.00
CA ARG A 228 -15.39 1.21 18.90
C ARG A 228 -14.66 0.08 18.21
N GLU A 229 -15.43 -0.75 17.50
CA GLU A 229 -14.88 -1.82 16.64
C GLU A 229 -14.35 -1.25 15.31
N PHE A 230 -15.14 -0.40 14.66
CA PHE A 230 -14.81 0.23 13.39
C PHE A 230 -14.54 1.73 13.56
N ARG A 231 -13.68 2.28 12.69
CA ARG A 231 -13.42 3.72 12.68
C ARG A 231 -14.65 4.49 12.24
N GLY A 232 -15.05 5.46 13.06
CA GLY A 232 -15.98 6.51 12.69
C GLY A 232 -15.25 7.83 12.51
N ILE A 233 -15.96 8.86 12.07
CA ILE A 233 -15.44 10.21 11.88
C ILE A 233 -15.76 11.05 13.10
N VAL A 234 -14.75 11.69 13.66
CA VAL A 234 -14.86 12.46 14.90
C VAL A 234 -14.21 13.83 14.74
N ARG A 235 -14.89 14.85 15.30
CA ARG A 235 -14.33 16.19 15.53
C ARG A 235 -13.84 16.26 16.96
N VAL A 236 -12.57 16.65 17.14
CA VAL A 236 -11.94 16.78 18.46
C VAL A 236 -11.50 18.21 18.65
N ARG A 237 -11.91 18.84 19.76
CA ARG A 237 -11.47 20.18 20.13
C ARG A 237 -10.23 20.14 21.04
N PRO A 238 -9.42 21.20 21.08
CA PRO A 238 -8.24 21.26 21.95
C PRO A 238 -8.54 21.09 23.45
N ASP A 239 -9.78 21.34 23.87
CA ASP A 239 -10.26 21.12 25.27
C ASP A 239 -10.55 19.64 25.57
N GLY A 240 -10.32 18.73 24.61
CA GLY A 240 -10.57 17.31 24.72
C GLY A 240 -12.02 16.89 24.47
N THR A 241 -12.88 17.79 23.97
CA THR A 241 -14.26 17.45 23.61
C THR A 241 -14.31 16.67 22.31
N TRP A 242 -14.93 15.49 22.32
CA TRP A 242 -15.17 14.62 21.17
C TRP A 242 -16.61 14.73 20.69
N ALA A 243 -16.79 14.89 19.38
CA ALA A 243 -18.10 14.88 18.72
C ALA A 243 -18.06 13.95 17.51
N TRP A 244 -18.70 12.79 17.62
CA TRP A 244 -18.85 11.86 16.51
C TRP A 244 -19.79 12.46 15.45
N LEU A 245 -19.31 12.52 14.21
CA LEU A 245 -20.03 13.08 13.08
C LEU A 245 -20.66 11.98 12.21
N VAL A 246 -19.89 10.94 11.89
CA VAL A 246 -20.36 9.79 11.11
C VAL A 246 -19.88 8.52 11.79
N GLU A 247 -20.78 7.58 11.99
CA GLU A 247 -20.49 6.34 12.70
C GLU A 247 -20.91 5.14 11.87
N SER A 248 -20.20 4.01 12.01
CA SER A 248 -20.55 2.72 11.42
C SER A 248 -20.21 1.60 12.40
N ASP A 249 -21.09 0.59 12.47
CA ASP A 249 -20.87 -0.61 13.28
C ASP A 249 -20.38 -1.81 12.42
N GLU A 250 -20.19 -1.60 11.11
CA GLU A 250 -19.82 -2.66 10.17
C GLU A 250 -18.61 -2.33 9.29
N HIS A 251 -18.25 -1.03 9.16
CA HIS A 251 -17.23 -0.58 8.22
C HIS A 251 -16.35 0.51 8.80
N ASP A 252 -15.07 0.45 8.46
CA ASP A 252 -14.16 1.57 8.70
C ASP A 252 -14.49 2.74 7.78
N LEU A 253 -14.44 3.96 8.33
CA LEU A 253 -14.65 5.21 7.61
C LEU A 253 -13.37 6.04 7.62
N ASP A 254 -13.02 6.61 6.46
CA ASP A 254 -12.01 7.65 6.35
C ASP A 254 -12.65 8.96 5.89
N VAL A 255 -12.03 10.08 6.22
CA VAL A 255 -12.56 11.42 5.93
C VAL A 255 -11.53 12.32 5.26
N TYR A 256 -11.99 13.04 4.25
CA TYR A 256 -11.24 14.07 3.55
C TYR A 256 -12.06 15.36 3.57
N PRO A 257 -11.75 16.30 4.50
CA PRO A 257 -12.46 17.57 4.55
C PRO A 257 -12.12 18.44 3.34
N SER A 258 -13.11 19.20 2.86
CA SER A 258 -12.84 20.23 1.86
C SER A 258 -11.97 21.35 2.45
N PRO A 259 -11.11 22.02 1.64
CA PRO A 259 -10.24 23.10 2.11
C PRO A 259 -10.98 24.26 2.79
N ASP A 260 -12.23 24.53 2.42
CA ASP A 260 -13.10 25.55 3.06
C ASP A 260 -13.86 25.02 4.29
N GLY A 261 -13.79 23.71 4.57
CA GLY A 261 -14.42 23.07 5.72
C GLY A 261 -15.94 22.89 5.63
N VAL A 262 -16.57 23.14 4.48
CA VAL A 262 -18.02 23.07 4.31
C VAL A 262 -18.52 21.64 3.98
N ALA A 263 -17.67 20.84 3.35
CA ALA A 263 -18.01 19.48 2.93
C ALA A 263 -16.99 18.46 3.47
N LEU A 264 -17.47 17.26 3.72
CA LEU A 264 -16.66 16.09 4.06
C LEU A 264 -16.87 15.03 2.96
N LEU A 265 -15.80 14.61 2.32
CA LEU A 265 -15.84 13.40 1.51
C LEU A 265 -15.53 12.21 2.42
N VAL A 266 -16.53 11.37 2.63
CA VAL A 266 -16.44 10.18 3.48
C VAL A 266 -16.21 8.96 2.60
N VAL A 267 -15.15 8.22 2.92
CA VAL A 267 -14.81 6.95 2.27
C VAL A 267 -15.15 5.83 3.22
N ARG A 268 -16.06 4.96 2.83
CA ARG A 268 -16.41 3.72 3.55
C ARG A 268 -15.67 2.55 2.94
N HIS A 269 -14.97 1.79 3.76
CA HIS A 269 -14.32 0.54 3.36
C HIS A 269 -15.33 -0.61 3.40
N ASP A 270 -15.62 -1.20 2.26
CA ASP A 270 -16.66 -2.19 2.08
C ASP A 270 -16.09 -3.42 1.37
N ASP A 271 -15.61 -4.37 2.16
CA ASP A 271 -15.11 -5.67 1.69
C ASP A 271 -14.09 -5.56 0.54
N GLY A 272 -13.03 -4.79 0.79
CA GLY A 272 -11.92 -4.56 -0.12
C GLY A 272 -12.19 -3.54 -1.25
N ALA A 273 -13.38 -2.98 -1.32
CA ALA A 273 -13.71 -1.84 -2.16
C ALA A 273 -13.97 -0.58 -1.31
N THR A 274 -14.09 0.56 -1.93
CA THR A 274 -14.48 1.82 -1.28
C THR A 274 -15.79 2.36 -1.83
N ARG A 275 -16.58 2.97 -0.94
CA ARG A 275 -17.81 3.69 -1.28
C ARG A 275 -17.66 5.12 -0.82
N LEU A 276 -18.02 6.08 -1.65
CA LEU A 276 -17.86 7.48 -1.37
C LEU A 276 -19.21 8.15 -1.17
N ALA A 277 -19.26 9.07 -0.20
CA ALA A 277 -20.39 9.94 0.00
C ALA A 277 -19.93 11.34 0.41
N ILE A 278 -20.69 12.35 -0.01
CA ILE A 278 -20.51 13.74 0.40
C ILE A 278 -21.41 14.00 1.59
N HIS A 279 -20.83 14.56 2.65
CA HIS A 279 -21.51 14.99 3.86
C HIS A 279 -21.29 16.48 4.07
N ASP A 280 -22.19 17.14 4.83
CA ASP A 280 -21.96 18.49 5.31
C ASP A 280 -20.93 18.49 6.50
N ASP A 281 -20.56 19.67 6.97
CA ASP A 281 -19.60 19.85 8.07
C ASP A 281 -20.10 19.33 9.43
N ASP A 282 -21.40 19.11 9.59
CA ASP A 282 -22.01 18.45 10.76
C ASP A 282 -22.07 16.91 10.61
N GLY A 283 -21.60 16.36 9.49
CA GLY A 283 -21.61 14.92 9.20
C GLY A 283 -22.93 14.39 8.65
N ARG A 284 -23.89 15.26 8.26
CA ARG A 284 -25.13 14.80 7.65
C ARG A 284 -24.87 14.41 6.19
N HIS A 285 -25.35 13.23 5.81
CA HIS A 285 -25.25 12.75 4.44
C HIS A 285 -25.98 13.71 3.47
N VAL A 286 -25.27 14.11 2.42
CA VAL A 286 -25.79 14.97 1.33
C VAL A 286 -26.10 14.12 0.10
N ARG A 287 -25.13 13.30 -0.34
CA ARG A 287 -25.30 12.40 -1.51
C ARG A 287 -24.23 11.34 -1.60
N ASP A 288 -24.54 10.24 -2.27
CA ASP A 288 -23.56 9.25 -2.67
C ASP A 288 -22.81 9.70 -3.93
N VAL A 289 -21.59 9.18 -4.12
CA VAL A 289 -20.78 9.33 -5.33
C VAL A 289 -20.79 8.01 -6.09
N GLU A 290 -21.24 8.04 -7.35
CA GLU A 290 -21.21 6.86 -8.22
C GLU A 290 -19.83 6.71 -8.86
N LEU A 291 -19.19 5.57 -8.62
CA LEU A 291 -17.92 5.20 -9.24
C LEU A 291 -18.16 4.24 -10.41
N PRO A 292 -17.34 4.30 -11.48
CA PRO A 292 -17.51 3.42 -12.65
C PRO A 292 -17.17 1.97 -12.39
N ALA A 293 -16.49 1.63 -11.28
CA ALA A 293 -16.14 0.26 -10.91
C ALA A 293 -16.04 0.09 -9.39
N ASP A 294 -16.21 -1.16 -8.93
CA ASP A 294 -16.00 -1.57 -7.54
C ASP A 294 -14.50 -1.76 -7.27
N GLY A 295 -13.87 -0.74 -6.77
CA GLY A 295 -12.43 -0.69 -6.52
C GLY A 295 -12.07 0.19 -5.34
N VAL A 296 -10.85 0.65 -5.33
CA VAL A 296 -10.28 1.51 -4.29
C VAL A 296 -9.96 2.88 -4.87
N VAL A 297 -10.27 3.93 -4.12
CA VAL A 297 -10.00 5.30 -4.52
C VAL A 297 -8.96 5.96 -3.62
N SER A 298 -8.13 6.81 -4.23
CA SER A 298 -7.39 7.88 -3.57
C SER A 298 -8.09 9.22 -3.81
N VAL A 299 -7.94 10.17 -2.90
CA VAL A 299 -8.70 11.43 -2.91
C VAL A 299 -7.75 12.62 -2.84
N ARG A 300 -7.97 13.63 -3.69
CA ARG A 300 -7.29 14.94 -3.63
C ARG A 300 -8.29 16.05 -3.89
N TRP A 301 -8.46 16.97 -2.94
CA TRP A 301 -9.27 18.15 -3.08
C TRP A 301 -8.54 19.22 -3.89
N ALA A 302 -9.27 19.89 -4.78
CA ALA A 302 -8.81 21.16 -5.35
C ALA A 302 -8.83 22.26 -4.27
N PRO A 303 -7.88 23.21 -4.29
CA PRO A 303 -7.81 24.26 -3.26
C PRO A 303 -9.08 25.09 -3.11
N ARG A 304 -9.87 25.23 -4.18
CA ARG A 304 -11.16 25.98 -4.20
C ARG A 304 -12.37 25.18 -3.71
N SER A 305 -12.19 23.91 -3.29
CA SER A 305 -13.26 23.05 -2.76
C SER A 305 -14.41 22.74 -3.75
N ASP A 306 -14.28 23.08 -5.01
CA ASP A 306 -15.30 22.84 -6.04
C ASP A 306 -15.14 21.49 -6.76
N ARG A 307 -13.94 20.92 -6.70
CA ARG A 307 -13.58 19.66 -7.38
C ARG A 307 -12.75 18.76 -6.49
N VAL A 308 -12.87 17.48 -6.78
CA VAL A 308 -12.00 16.44 -6.21
C VAL A 308 -11.43 15.63 -7.37
N VAL A 309 -10.15 15.31 -7.29
CA VAL A 309 -9.54 14.32 -8.17
C VAL A 309 -9.47 12.99 -7.42
N LEU A 310 -9.93 11.95 -8.08
CA LEU A 310 -9.91 10.58 -7.56
C LEU A 310 -8.98 9.73 -8.43
N GLY A 311 -8.13 8.92 -7.80
CA GLY A 311 -7.52 7.77 -8.45
C GLY A 311 -8.40 6.56 -8.22
N LEU A 312 -8.74 5.82 -9.25
CA LEU A 312 -9.52 4.59 -9.15
C LEU A 312 -8.71 3.41 -9.66
N THR A 313 -8.56 2.39 -8.85
CA THR A 313 -8.08 1.08 -9.28
C THR A 313 -9.09 0.01 -8.86
N ALA A 314 -9.36 -0.95 -9.75
CA ALA A 314 -10.27 -2.06 -9.52
C ALA A 314 -9.75 -3.29 -10.28
N PRO A 315 -10.25 -4.51 -10.04
CA PRO A 315 -9.72 -5.72 -10.71
C PRO A 315 -9.65 -5.62 -12.25
N ARG A 316 -10.54 -4.82 -12.85
CA ARG A 316 -10.59 -4.57 -14.30
C ARG A 316 -10.25 -3.12 -14.69
N VAL A 317 -9.82 -2.30 -13.75
CA VAL A 317 -9.39 -0.91 -13.96
C VAL A 317 -7.97 -0.79 -13.42
N PRO A 318 -6.94 -0.80 -14.27
CA PRO A 318 -5.55 -0.78 -13.82
C PRO A 318 -5.20 0.45 -12.98
N GLY A 319 -5.69 1.63 -13.37
CA GLY A 319 -5.52 2.87 -12.63
C GLY A 319 -6.01 4.05 -13.47
N ASP A 320 -7.16 4.62 -13.12
CA ASP A 320 -7.79 5.73 -13.81
C ASP A 320 -7.80 6.98 -12.92
N ILE A 321 -7.75 8.16 -13.52
CA ILE A 321 -7.96 9.43 -12.83
C ILE A 321 -9.35 9.95 -13.18
N LEU A 322 -10.14 10.27 -12.15
CA LEU A 322 -11.48 10.80 -12.26
C LEU A 322 -11.53 12.23 -11.70
N ALA A 323 -12.39 13.06 -12.27
CA ALA A 323 -12.76 14.35 -11.70
C ALA A 323 -14.17 14.25 -11.12
N LEU A 324 -14.32 14.49 -9.83
CA LEU A 324 -15.59 14.52 -9.13
C LEU A 324 -16.08 15.96 -9.01
N ASP A 325 -17.26 16.23 -9.56
CA ASP A 325 -18.02 17.44 -9.27
C ASP A 325 -18.79 17.26 -7.95
N VAL A 326 -18.38 17.99 -6.92
CA VAL A 326 -18.96 17.90 -5.57
C VAL A 326 -20.43 18.31 -5.56
N SER A 327 -20.84 19.23 -6.45
CA SER A 327 -22.22 19.74 -6.51
C SER A 327 -23.21 18.72 -7.06
N THR A 328 -22.77 17.83 -7.95
CA THR A 328 -23.61 16.81 -8.60
C THR A 328 -23.37 15.40 -8.05
N GLY A 329 -22.16 15.11 -7.52
CA GLY A 329 -21.71 13.77 -7.14
C GLY A 329 -21.29 12.90 -8.33
N THR A 330 -21.11 13.51 -9.52
CA THR A 330 -20.69 12.80 -10.73
C THR A 330 -19.17 12.74 -10.82
N ALA A 331 -18.63 11.58 -11.07
CA ALA A 331 -17.21 11.35 -11.28
C ALA A 331 -16.94 10.95 -12.74
N ASP A 332 -16.32 11.84 -13.49
CA ASP A 332 -15.99 11.65 -14.90
C ASP A 332 -14.54 11.23 -15.08
N VAL A 333 -14.26 10.27 -15.99
CA VAL A 333 -12.90 9.83 -16.30
C VAL A 333 -12.13 10.91 -17.04
N VAL A 334 -11.00 11.34 -16.47
CA VAL A 334 -10.06 12.31 -17.07
C VAL A 334 -9.03 11.59 -17.95
N VAL A 335 -8.38 10.56 -17.38
CA VAL A 335 -7.48 9.65 -18.10
C VAL A 335 -7.71 8.23 -17.66
N SER A 336 -7.56 7.29 -18.58
CA SER A 336 -7.74 5.86 -18.30
C SER A 336 -6.52 5.05 -18.74
N SER A 337 -6.08 4.16 -17.89
CA SER A 337 -5.04 3.17 -18.18
C SER A 337 -5.43 2.21 -19.30
N SER A 338 -6.74 2.00 -19.50
CA SER A 338 -7.25 1.14 -20.58
C SER A 338 -6.87 1.64 -21.97
N SER A 339 -6.65 2.96 -22.13
CA SER A 339 -6.21 3.56 -23.41
C SER A 339 -4.80 3.11 -23.83
N GLY A 340 -3.96 2.70 -22.89
CA GLY A 340 -2.62 2.15 -23.13
C GLY A 340 -2.58 0.61 -23.25
N ALA A 341 -3.66 -0.06 -22.89
CA ALA A 341 -3.74 -1.53 -22.96
C ALA A 341 -3.96 -2.03 -24.41
N PRO A 342 -3.53 -3.25 -24.75
CA PRO A 342 -3.90 -3.90 -26.01
C PRO A 342 -5.41 -4.04 -26.17
N ASP A 343 -5.90 -3.98 -27.43
CA ASP A 343 -7.32 -4.08 -27.76
C ASP A 343 -7.95 -5.36 -27.17
N GLY A 344 -9.05 -5.23 -26.44
CA GLY A 344 -9.80 -6.34 -25.82
C GLY A 344 -9.14 -6.97 -24.60
N MET A 345 -7.97 -6.52 -24.14
CA MET A 345 -7.32 -7.09 -22.96
C MET A 345 -8.11 -6.80 -21.68
N ILE A 346 -8.58 -5.58 -21.50
CA ILE A 346 -9.35 -5.17 -20.32
C ILE A 346 -10.64 -6.01 -20.19
N ASP A 347 -11.26 -6.36 -21.30
CA ASP A 347 -12.49 -7.19 -21.31
C ASP A 347 -12.25 -8.62 -20.80
N LYS A 348 -11.02 -9.12 -20.89
CA LYS A 348 -10.62 -10.44 -20.42
C LYS A 348 -10.28 -10.47 -18.92
N LEU A 349 -10.05 -9.31 -18.30
CA LEU A 349 -9.72 -9.24 -16.88
C LEU A 349 -10.90 -9.78 -16.03
N VAL A 350 -10.57 -10.49 -14.97
CA VAL A 350 -11.51 -11.22 -14.14
C VAL A 350 -11.81 -10.45 -12.84
N GLU A 351 -13.10 -10.35 -12.51
CA GLU A 351 -13.57 -9.88 -11.20
C GLU A 351 -13.53 -11.02 -10.18
N PRO A 352 -13.13 -10.76 -8.94
CA PRO A 352 -13.21 -11.75 -7.87
C PRO A 352 -14.62 -11.92 -7.34
N THR A 353 -14.89 -13.10 -6.78
CA THR A 353 -16.04 -13.32 -5.89
C THR A 353 -15.57 -13.26 -4.43
N THR A 354 -16.41 -12.72 -3.55
CA THR A 354 -16.13 -12.67 -2.11
C THR A 354 -16.61 -13.94 -1.42
N HIS A 355 -15.79 -14.45 -0.51
CA HIS A 355 -16.08 -15.63 0.29
C HIS A 355 -15.73 -15.41 1.76
N ARG A 356 -16.29 -16.23 2.61
CA ARG A 356 -16.04 -16.31 4.05
C ARG A 356 -15.68 -17.76 4.39
N VAL A 357 -14.40 -18.00 4.72
CA VAL A 357 -13.88 -19.34 4.95
C VAL A 357 -13.82 -19.61 6.45
N PRO A 358 -14.45 -20.70 6.96
CA PRO A 358 -14.38 -21.04 8.37
C PRO A 358 -12.94 -21.42 8.76
N ALA A 359 -12.39 -20.81 9.81
CA ALA A 359 -11.19 -21.25 10.48
C ALA A 359 -11.47 -22.35 11.51
N ALA A 360 -10.45 -23.08 11.93
CA ALA A 360 -10.60 -24.24 12.83
C ALA A 360 -11.09 -23.87 14.24
N ASP A 361 -10.88 -22.65 14.67
CA ASP A 361 -11.28 -22.09 15.97
C ASP A 361 -12.67 -21.44 15.95
N GLY A 362 -13.34 -21.44 14.80
CA GLY A 362 -14.66 -20.84 14.62
C GLY A 362 -14.66 -19.41 14.10
N GLU A 363 -13.49 -18.81 13.86
CA GLU A 363 -13.35 -17.54 13.18
C GLU A 363 -13.70 -17.69 11.69
N THR A 364 -13.81 -16.57 10.99
CA THR A 364 -14.18 -16.57 9.58
C THR A 364 -13.22 -15.69 8.78
N ILE A 365 -12.48 -16.28 7.85
CA ILE A 365 -11.47 -15.63 7.03
C ILE A 365 -12.13 -15.01 5.79
N PRO A 366 -12.11 -13.69 5.60
CA PRO A 366 -12.58 -13.05 4.38
C PRO A 366 -11.61 -13.36 3.22
N CYS A 367 -12.12 -13.68 2.05
CA CYS A 367 -11.33 -14.02 0.88
C CYS A 367 -11.92 -13.48 -0.41
N PHE A 368 -11.05 -13.05 -1.32
CA PHE A 368 -11.39 -12.84 -2.74
C PHE A 368 -10.93 -14.04 -3.54
N VAL A 369 -11.78 -14.51 -4.45
CA VAL A 369 -11.47 -15.67 -5.30
C VAL A 369 -11.60 -15.28 -6.77
N TYR A 370 -10.49 -15.34 -7.47
CA TYR A 370 -10.41 -15.16 -8.91
C TYR A 370 -10.40 -16.54 -9.57
N ARG A 371 -11.37 -16.80 -10.46
CA ARG A 371 -11.48 -18.09 -11.17
C ARG A 371 -11.15 -17.93 -12.64
N PRO A 372 -10.47 -18.92 -13.25
CA PRO A 372 -10.29 -18.94 -14.69
C PRO A 372 -11.63 -18.86 -15.43
N PRO A 373 -11.70 -18.20 -16.62
CA PRO A 373 -12.83 -18.31 -17.50
C PRO A 373 -13.16 -19.79 -17.80
N SER A 374 -14.46 -20.09 -18.00
CA SER A 374 -14.96 -21.47 -18.13
C SER A 374 -14.37 -22.25 -19.33
N ASP A 375 -13.89 -21.55 -20.33
CA ASP A 375 -13.23 -22.09 -21.53
C ASP A 375 -11.76 -22.42 -21.32
N ALA A 376 -11.12 -21.83 -20.29
CA ALA A 376 -9.75 -22.14 -19.89
C ALA A 376 -9.64 -23.36 -18.97
N ALA A 377 -10.74 -23.80 -18.37
CA ALA A 377 -10.78 -24.97 -17.50
C ALA A 377 -11.08 -26.25 -18.33
N ALA A 378 -10.13 -27.19 -18.41
CA ALA A 378 -10.39 -28.51 -19.01
C ALA A 378 -11.55 -29.20 -18.23
N GLU A 379 -12.59 -29.64 -18.94
CA GLU A 379 -13.76 -30.29 -18.34
C GLU A 379 -13.35 -31.47 -17.44
N GLY A 380 -13.73 -31.39 -16.14
CA GLY A 380 -13.54 -32.47 -15.17
C GLY A 380 -12.16 -32.55 -14.50
N VAL A 381 -11.24 -31.64 -14.77
CA VAL A 381 -9.95 -31.57 -14.08
C VAL A 381 -9.99 -30.45 -13.03
N ARG A 382 -9.81 -30.81 -11.75
CA ARG A 382 -9.63 -29.81 -10.68
C ARG A 382 -8.33 -29.06 -10.93
N GLY A 383 -8.43 -27.71 -10.98
CA GLY A 383 -7.31 -26.83 -11.28
C GLY A 383 -6.34 -26.64 -10.12
N GLY A 384 -5.14 -26.15 -10.42
CA GLY A 384 -4.19 -25.69 -9.41
C GLY A 384 -4.72 -24.42 -8.73
N VAL A 385 -4.38 -24.23 -7.45
CA VAL A 385 -4.77 -23.07 -6.65
C VAL A 385 -3.53 -22.36 -6.11
N VAL A 386 -3.54 -21.04 -6.15
CA VAL A 386 -2.51 -20.20 -5.54
C VAL A 386 -3.15 -19.34 -4.46
N PHE A 387 -2.59 -19.36 -3.26
CA PHE A 387 -2.93 -18.38 -2.23
C PHE A 387 -2.00 -17.18 -2.38
N ASN A 388 -2.56 -16.02 -2.72
CA ASN A 388 -1.83 -14.76 -2.79
C ASN A 388 -1.97 -14.03 -1.46
N LEU A 389 -0.92 -14.08 -0.64
CA LEU A 389 -0.87 -13.58 0.72
C LEU A 389 -0.32 -12.15 0.75
N HIS A 390 -1.09 -11.21 1.30
CA HIS A 390 -0.69 -9.81 1.37
C HIS A 390 0.40 -9.57 2.44
N GLY A 391 1.07 -8.41 2.33
CA GLY A 391 2.04 -7.91 3.30
C GLY A 391 1.38 -7.28 4.54
N GLY A 392 2.17 -6.64 5.37
CA GLY A 392 1.73 -5.96 6.58
C GLY A 392 2.37 -6.51 7.84
N PRO A 393 1.63 -7.22 8.74
CA PRO A 393 0.26 -7.75 8.65
C PRO A 393 -0.86 -6.70 8.73
N GLU A 394 -0.61 -5.54 9.37
CA GLU A 394 -1.55 -4.43 9.59
C GLU A 394 -1.97 -3.76 8.25
N GLU A 395 -2.27 -4.55 7.22
CA GLU A 395 -2.76 -4.15 5.90
C GLU A 395 -3.94 -5.03 5.51
N GLN A 396 -4.43 -4.92 4.28
CA GLN A 396 -5.47 -5.80 3.75
C GLN A 396 -5.30 -6.02 2.25
N ALA A 397 -5.73 -7.18 1.79
CA ALA A 397 -5.99 -7.39 0.37
C ALA A 397 -7.26 -6.63 -0.02
N GLN A 398 -7.18 -5.91 -1.13
CA GLN A 398 -8.27 -5.08 -1.65
C GLN A 398 -8.61 -5.47 -3.09
N ARG A 399 -9.73 -4.97 -3.60
CA ARG A 399 -10.17 -5.18 -4.98
C ARG A 399 -9.43 -4.24 -5.93
N LEU A 400 -8.15 -4.56 -6.16
CA LEU A 400 -7.22 -3.80 -7.00
C LEU A 400 -6.90 -4.56 -8.28
N PHE A 401 -6.46 -3.85 -9.31
CA PHE A 401 -5.78 -4.48 -10.43
C PHE A 401 -4.44 -5.05 -9.98
N ASN A 402 -4.27 -6.34 -10.20
CA ASN A 402 -2.99 -7.02 -9.98
C ASN A 402 -2.64 -7.83 -11.23
N PRO A 403 -1.65 -7.40 -12.03
CA PRO A 403 -1.29 -8.05 -13.28
C PRO A 403 -0.85 -9.51 -13.11
N VAL A 404 -0.20 -9.82 -11.98
CA VAL A 404 0.28 -11.19 -11.69
C VAL A 404 -0.90 -12.11 -11.35
N VAL A 405 -1.85 -11.64 -10.53
CA VAL A 405 -3.09 -12.38 -10.23
C VAL A 405 -3.90 -12.63 -11.51
N GLN A 406 -4.06 -11.61 -12.35
CA GLN A 406 -4.77 -11.75 -13.62
C GLN A 406 -4.07 -12.74 -14.56
N ALA A 407 -2.72 -12.72 -14.63
CA ALA A 407 -1.95 -13.67 -15.43
C ALA A 407 -2.06 -15.11 -14.90
N MET A 408 -2.02 -15.32 -13.58
CA MET A 408 -2.24 -16.63 -12.95
C MET A 408 -3.60 -17.21 -13.35
N VAL A 409 -4.64 -16.37 -13.30
CA VAL A 409 -6.00 -16.75 -13.69
C VAL A 409 -6.07 -17.07 -15.18
N GLY A 410 -5.44 -16.25 -16.02
CA GLY A 410 -5.32 -16.49 -17.45
C GLY A 410 -4.57 -17.78 -17.80
N ALA A 411 -3.63 -18.19 -16.94
CA ALA A 411 -2.91 -19.46 -17.05
C ALA A 411 -3.73 -20.67 -16.55
N GLY A 412 -4.97 -20.48 -16.12
CA GLY A 412 -5.86 -21.55 -15.67
C GLY A 412 -5.77 -21.86 -14.17
N LEU A 413 -5.10 -21.01 -13.37
CA LEU A 413 -5.03 -21.13 -11.91
C LEU A 413 -6.20 -20.43 -11.24
N THR A 414 -6.77 -21.03 -10.20
CA THR A 414 -7.64 -20.31 -9.26
C THR A 414 -6.76 -19.56 -8.27
N VAL A 415 -6.98 -18.26 -8.09
CA VAL A 415 -6.24 -17.46 -7.11
C VAL A 415 -7.16 -17.09 -5.96
N VAL A 416 -6.78 -17.47 -4.76
CA VAL A 416 -7.44 -17.08 -3.50
C VAL A 416 -6.60 -16.02 -2.83
N VAL A 417 -7.21 -14.88 -2.53
CA VAL A 417 -6.56 -13.74 -1.88
C VAL A 417 -7.23 -13.54 -0.52
N PRO A 418 -6.70 -14.16 0.54
CA PRO A 418 -7.31 -14.08 1.86
C PRO A 418 -6.91 -12.81 2.61
N ASN A 419 -7.84 -12.28 3.40
CA ASN A 419 -7.59 -11.35 4.49
C ASN A 419 -7.53 -12.16 5.79
N ILE A 420 -6.39 -12.79 6.03
CA ILE A 420 -6.16 -13.58 7.26
C ILE A 420 -6.27 -12.70 8.50
N ARG A 421 -6.36 -13.31 9.69
CA ARG A 421 -6.30 -12.54 10.94
C ARG A 421 -5.04 -11.66 10.99
N GLY A 422 -5.17 -10.44 11.56
CA GLY A 422 -4.18 -9.36 11.44
C GLY A 422 -4.55 -8.32 10.38
N SER A 423 -5.40 -8.68 9.39
CA SER A 423 -5.79 -7.77 8.31
C SER A 423 -6.71 -6.64 8.81
N THR A 424 -6.44 -5.41 8.36
CA THR A 424 -7.31 -4.25 8.59
C THR A 424 -8.58 -4.30 7.74
N GLY A 425 -9.54 -3.40 8.00
CA GLY A 425 -10.80 -3.29 7.24
C GLY A 425 -11.92 -4.23 7.68
N TYR A 426 -11.68 -5.07 8.69
CA TYR A 426 -12.64 -6.04 9.25
C TYR A 426 -12.86 -5.85 10.75
N GLY A 427 -12.55 -4.67 11.28
CA GLY A 427 -12.72 -4.28 12.67
C GLY A 427 -11.49 -4.50 13.54
N LYS A 428 -11.48 -3.82 14.71
CA LYS A 428 -10.39 -3.83 15.69
C LYS A 428 -10.06 -5.25 16.15
N ARG A 429 -11.06 -6.03 16.46
CA ARG A 429 -10.87 -7.39 16.93
C ARG A 429 -10.14 -8.23 15.90
N TRP A 430 -10.52 -8.15 14.60
CA TRP A 430 -9.91 -8.96 13.55
C TRP A 430 -8.43 -8.64 13.35
N TYR A 431 -8.06 -7.36 13.28
CA TYR A 431 -6.66 -7.00 13.08
C TYR A 431 -5.78 -7.30 14.31
N SER A 432 -6.37 -7.46 15.51
CA SER A 432 -5.59 -7.82 16.72
C SER A 432 -5.42 -9.33 16.93
N LEU A 433 -6.02 -10.17 16.07
CA LEU A 433 -5.98 -11.62 16.24
C LEU A 433 -4.65 -12.29 15.82
N ASP A 434 -3.66 -11.51 15.36
CA ASP A 434 -2.32 -12.02 15.08
C ASP A 434 -1.22 -11.33 15.88
N ASP A 435 -1.57 -10.44 16.82
CA ASP A 435 -0.61 -9.71 17.65
C ASP A 435 0.31 -10.64 18.44
N GLY A 436 1.61 -10.43 18.35
CA GLY A 436 2.62 -11.14 19.10
C GLY A 436 2.46 -12.67 18.98
N ARG A 437 2.08 -13.34 20.08
CA ARG A 437 1.97 -14.82 20.12
C ARG A 437 0.80 -15.40 19.33
N LEU A 438 -0.24 -14.59 19.05
CA LEU A 438 -1.38 -15.00 18.23
C LEU A 438 -1.00 -15.17 16.75
N ARG A 439 0.17 -14.74 16.35
CA ARG A 439 0.71 -14.90 14.99
C ARG A 439 0.72 -16.36 14.50
N LEU A 440 0.87 -17.31 15.38
CA LEU A 440 0.80 -18.73 15.03
C LEU A 440 -0.61 -19.15 14.57
N ASP A 441 -1.65 -18.46 15.03
CA ASP A 441 -3.03 -18.70 14.59
C ASP A 441 -3.24 -18.19 13.15
N ALA A 442 -2.58 -17.09 12.76
CA ALA A 442 -2.56 -16.64 11.36
C ALA A 442 -1.91 -17.66 10.42
N ILE A 443 -0.85 -18.34 10.87
CA ILE A 443 -0.25 -19.45 10.11
C ILE A 443 -1.22 -20.65 10.04
N ALA A 444 -1.96 -20.95 11.12
CA ALA A 444 -2.95 -22.03 11.12
C ALA A 444 -4.11 -21.78 10.15
N ASP A 445 -4.49 -20.53 9.90
CA ASP A 445 -5.52 -20.14 8.90
C ASP A 445 -5.20 -20.69 7.49
N LEU A 446 -3.91 -20.82 7.13
CA LEU A 446 -3.50 -21.36 5.83
C LEU A 446 -3.99 -22.80 5.62
N LEU A 447 -4.02 -23.64 6.67
CA LEU A 447 -4.56 -25.00 6.56
C LEU A 447 -6.08 -24.99 6.40
N ALA A 448 -6.78 -24.12 7.12
CA ALA A 448 -8.23 -23.97 6.96
C ALA A 448 -8.60 -23.55 5.51
N LEU A 449 -7.84 -22.62 4.94
CA LEU A 449 -7.97 -22.23 3.54
C LEU A 449 -7.69 -23.39 2.58
N ARG A 450 -6.67 -24.21 2.85
CA ARG A 450 -6.37 -25.38 2.03
C ARG A 450 -7.48 -26.43 2.09
N GLU A 451 -8.05 -26.69 3.26
CA GLU A 451 -9.18 -27.60 3.42
C GLU A 451 -10.41 -27.14 2.63
N TRP A 452 -10.58 -25.83 2.46
CA TRP A 452 -11.68 -25.22 1.73
C TRP A 452 -11.48 -25.23 0.19
N VAL A 453 -10.29 -25.51 -0.33
CA VAL A 453 -9.95 -25.51 -1.78
C VAL A 453 -10.95 -26.30 -2.64
N PRO A 454 -11.50 -27.47 -2.23
CA PRO A 454 -12.51 -28.17 -3.02
C PRO A 454 -13.79 -27.37 -3.29
N GLU A 455 -14.18 -26.46 -2.41
CA GLU A 455 -15.40 -25.62 -2.55
C GLU A 455 -15.25 -24.59 -3.70
N VAL A 456 -14.01 -24.26 -4.06
CA VAL A 456 -13.74 -23.40 -5.23
C VAL A 456 -13.40 -24.20 -6.49
N GLY A 457 -13.57 -25.51 -6.45
CA GLY A 457 -13.29 -26.41 -7.58
C GLY A 457 -11.81 -26.76 -7.75
N GLY A 458 -10.95 -26.37 -6.79
CA GLY A 458 -9.52 -26.64 -6.78
C GLY A 458 -9.18 -28.05 -6.29
N ASP A 459 -7.94 -28.45 -6.56
CA ASP A 459 -7.35 -29.68 -6.06
C ASP A 459 -6.46 -29.38 -4.83
N PRO A 460 -6.77 -29.88 -3.64
CA PRO A 460 -5.99 -29.62 -2.43
C PRO A 460 -4.55 -30.20 -2.48
N GLU A 461 -4.25 -31.11 -3.43
CA GLU A 461 -2.89 -31.61 -3.67
C GLU A 461 -2.10 -30.73 -4.64
N ARG A 462 -2.74 -29.69 -5.22
CA ARG A 462 -2.16 -28.77 -6.20
C ARG A 462 -2.29 -27.32 -5.75
N VAL A 463 -1.84 -27.05 -4.51
CA VAL A 463 -1.91 -25.72 -3.89
C VAL A 463 -0.51 -25.18 -3.68
N ALA A 464 -0.29 -23.91 -4.11
CA ALA A 464 0.93 -23.17 -3.88
C ALA A 464 0.66 -21.89 -3.08
N LEU A 465 1.70 -21.40 -2.39
CA LEU A 465 1.71 -20.14 -1.70
C LEU A 465 2.50 -19.10 -2.52
N TYR A 466 2.00 -17.87 -2.54
CA TYR A 466 2.66 -16.72 -3.14
C TYR A 466 2.45 -15.53 -2.20
N GLY A 467 3.50 -14.78 -1.88
CA GLY A 467 3.33 -13.64 -0.98
C GLY A 467 4.55 -12.76 -0.90
N ALA A 468 4.32 -11.50 -0.49
CA ALA A 468 5.37 -10.50 -0.34
C ALA A 468 5.44 -9.99 1.11
N SER A 469 6.67 -9.69 1.59
CA SER A 469 6.89 -9.12 2.92
C SER A 469 6.35 -10.05 4.01
N TYR A 470 5.36 -9.62 4.80
CA TYR A 470 4.66 -10.51 5.73
C TYR A 470 4.01 -11.71 5.03
N GLY A 471 3.45 -11.51 3.83
CA GLY A 471 2.96 -12.61 2.98
C GLY A 471 4.08 -13.59 2.61
N GLY A 472 5.31 -13.11 2.37
CA GLY A 472 6.51 -13.94 2.17
C GLY A 472 6.89 -14.73 3.43
N TYR A 473 6.82 -14.12 4.61
CA TYR A 473 6.95 -14.84 5.89
C TYR A 473 5.93 -15.98 6.00
N LEU A 474 4.67 -15.73 5.65
CA LEU A 474 3.63 -16.77 5.68
C LEU A 474 3.88 -17.87 4.65
N VAL A 475 4.42 -17.55 3.47
CA VAL A 475 4.87 -18.57 2.50
C VAL A 475 5.92 -19.47 3.15
N LEU A 476 6.97 -18.88 3.72
CA LEU A 476 8.05 -19.63 4.38
C LEU A 476 7.54 -20.45 5.58
N ALA A 477 6.68 -19.85 6.41
CA ALA A 477 6.07 -20.54 7.56
C ALA A 477 5.17 -21.71 7.12
N GLY A 478 4.35 -21.52 6.10
CA GLY A 478 3.54 -22.58 5.52
C GLY A 478 4.40 -23.74 5.02
N LEU A 479 5.44 -23.46 4.24
CA LEU A 479 6.31 -24.48 3.66
C LEU A 479 7.14 -25.25 4.71
N THR A 480 7.48 -24.62 5.83
CA THR A 480 8.34 -25.22 6.86
C THR A 480 7.54 -25.82 8.02
N MET A 481 6.57 -25.10 8.57
CA MET A 481 5.78 -25.55 9.72
C MET A 481 4.63 -26.49 9.33
N GLN A 482 4.17 -26.43 8.06
CA GLN A 482 3.07 -27.21 7.50
C GLN A 482 3.51 -28.01 6.27
N SER A 483 4.69 -28.58 6.30
CA SER A 483 5.55 -29.00 5.20
C SER A 483 4.90 -29.86 4.10
N HIS A 484 3.95 -30.70 4.38
CA HIS A 484 3.32 -31.58 3.38
C HIS A 484 2.00 -31.03 2.82
N ALA A 485 1.63 -29.81 3.21
CA ALA A 485 0.37 -29.19 2.80
C ALA A 485 0.50 -28.51 1.43
N TRP A 486 1.72 -28.13 1.01
CA TRP A 486 1.95 -27.21 -0.09
C TRP A 486 2.79 -27.82 -1.21
N ARG A 487 2.46 -27.50 -2.46
CA ARG A 487 3.16 -28.02 -3.65
C ARG A 487 4.37 -27.18 -4.04
N ALA A 488 4.32 -25.86 -3.79
CA ALA A 488 5.38 -24.90 -4.10
C ALA A 488 5.16 -23.60 -3.31
N GLY A 489 6.18 -22.73 -3.23
CA GLY A 489 6.06 -21.38 -2.72
C GLY A 489 6.86 -20.37 -3.53
N VAL A 490 6.32 -19.15 -3.62
CA VAL A 490 7.02 -17.96 -4.12
C VAL A 490 7.08 -16.95 -3.00
N ASP A 491 8.26 -16.68 -2.52
CA ASP A 491 8.56 -15.72 -1.46
C ASP A 491 9.16 -14.45 -2.06
N ILE A 492 8.54 -13.31 -1.81
CA ILE A 492 9.04 -12.01 -2.22
C ILE A 492 9.37 -11.21 -0.96
N VAL A 493 10.65 -10.93 -0.75
CA VAL A 493 11.17 -10.14 0.39
C VAL A 493 10.64 -10.59 1.76
N GLY A 494 10.45 -11.91 1.97
CA GLY A 494 9.92 -12.46 3.21
C GLY A 494 10.97 -12.62 4.29
N MET A 495 10.49 -12.76 5.54
CA MET A 495 11.34 -12.95 6.71
C MET A 495 11.51 -14.43 7.02
N SER A 496 12.72 -14.95 6.89
CA SER A 496 13.04 -16.36 7.23
C SER A 496 13.24 -16.57 8.73
N SER A 497 13.67 -15.52 9.45
CA SER A 497 13.86 -15.54 10.90
C SER A 497 13.42 -14.22 11.53
N LEU A 498 12.41 -14.25 12.39
CA LEU A 498 11.98 -13.05 13.12
C LEU A 498 13.08 -12.50 14.05
N VAL A 499 14.01 -13.35 14.49
CA VAL A 499 15.15 -12.93 15.33
C VAL A 499 16.15 -12.12 14.49
N THR A 500 16.67 -12.68 13.39
CA THR A 500 17.67 -11.98 12.56
C THR A 500 17.07 -10.79 11.83
N PHE A 501 15.79 -10.86 11.48
CA PHE A 501 15.04 -9.73 10.97
C PHE A 501 15.05 -8.55 11.94
N LEU A 502 14.67 -8.77 13.22
CA LEU A 502 14.67 -7.71 14.23
C LEU A 502 16.08 -7.24 14.61
N GLU A 503 17.08 -8.13 14.57
CA GLU A 503 18.48 -7.76 14.82
C GLU A 503 19.07 -6.86 13.72
N ASN A 504 18.69 -7.10 12.47
CA ASN A 504 19.30 -6.47 11.28
C ASN A 504 18.46 -5.35 10.67
N THR A 505 17.16 -5.21 11.06
CA THR A 505 16.34 -4.09 10.58
C THR A 505 16.86 -2.77 11.16
N PRO A 506 16.79 -1.64 10.40
CA PRO A 506 17.18 -0.33 10.90
C PRO A 506 16.46 0.04 12.20
N GLU A 507 17.15 0.76 13.09
CA GLU A 507 16.65 1.04 14.43
C GLU A 507 15.31 1.78 14.44
N TYR A 508 15.09 2.71 13.51
CA TYR A 508 13.83 3.44 13.38
C TYR A 508 12.63 2.51 13.08
N ARG A 509 12.87 1.34 12.49
CA ARG A 509 11.83 0.35 12.20
C ARG A 509 11.70 -0.71 13.28
N ARG A 510 12.77 -1.00 14.02
CA ARG A 510 12.80 -2.08 15.02
C ARG A 510 11.69 -1.92 16.03
N ALA A 511 11.52 -0.75 16.64
CA ALA A 511 10.46 -0.48 17.62
C ALA A 511 9.05 -0.73 17.06
N LEU A 512 8.82 -0.39 15.76
CA LEU A 512 7.60 -0.72 15.04
C LEU A 512 7.35 -2.22 14.98
N ARG A 513 8.39 -2.99 14.67
CA ARG A 513 8.27 -4.42 14.43
C ARG A 513 8.26 -5.23 15.72
N GLU A 514 8.97 -4.77 16.76
CA GLU A 514 8.92 -5.42 18.08
C GLU A 514 7.54 -5.38 18.72
N ARG A 515 6.81 -4.25 18.59
CA ARG A 515 5.43 -4.15 19.10
C ARG A 515 4.49 -5.15 18.41
N GLU A 516 4.76 -5.47 17.14
CA GLU A 516 3.95 -6.34 16.28
C GLU A 516 4.32 -7.83 16.44
N TYR A 517 5.62 -8.13 16.38
CA TYR A 517 6.11 -9.51 16.38
C TYR A 517 6.48 -10.04 17.77
N GLY A 518 6.82 -9.16 18.69
CA GLY A 518 7.36 -9.47 20.03
C GLY A 518 8.74 -8.85 20.25
N TYR A 519 9.04 -8.51 21.49
CA TYR A 519 10.27 -7.82 21.87
C TYR A 519 11.47 -8.78 21.91
N LEU A 520 12.52 -8.46 21.17
CA LEU A 520 13.70 -9.31 20.96
C LEU A 520 14.37 -9.73 22.27
N ASP A 521 14.50 -8.79 23.22
CA ASP A 521 15.18 -9.03 24.51
C ASP A 521 14.35 -9.91 25.46
N VAL A 522 13.01 -9.91 25.32
CA VAL A 522 12.10 -10.58 26.25
C VAL A 522 11.53 -11.86 25.67
N GLU A 523 11.24 -11.88 24.36
CA GLU A 523 10.49 -12.94 23.70
C GLU A 523 11.29 -13.72 22.66
N ARG A 524 12.63 -13.65 22.72
CA ARG A 524 13.53 -14.30 21.76
C ARG A 524 13.20 -15.78 21.50
N GLN A 525 12.81 -16.53 22.53
CA GLN A 525 12.44 -17.95 22.35
C GLN A 525 11.16 -18.12 21.54
N PHE A 526 10.18 -17.24 21.75
CA PHE A 526 8.97 -17.24 20.94
C PHE A 526 9.29 -16.84 19.49
N LEU A 527 10.06 -15.79 19.28
CA LEU A 527 10.49 -15.34 17.96
C LEU A 527 11.22 -16.44 17.19
N LEU A 528 12.09 -17.21 17.86
CA LEU A 528 12.72 -18.39 17.26
C LEU A 528 11.70 -19.48 16.90
N ALA A 529 10.74 -19.76 17.80
CA ALA A 529 9.69 -20.75 17.55
C ALA A 529 8.71 -20.32 16.43
N ALA A 530 8.54 -19.01 16.22
CA ALA A 530 7.74 -18.45 15.13
C ALA A 530 8.54 -18.23 13.83
N SER A 531 9.85 -18.54 13.82
CA SER A 531 10.73 -18.33 12.66
C SER A 531 10.73 -19.55 11.73
N PRO A 532 10.42 -19.38 10.43
CA PRO A 532 10.44 -20.46 9.43
C PRO A 532 11.76 -21.25 9.40
N ILE A 533 12.89 -20.56 9.50
CA ILE A 533 14.23 -21.16 9.43
C ILE A 533 14.47 -22.24 10.51
N THR A 534 13.74 -22.17 11.62
CA THR A 534 13.80 -23.16 12.71
C THR A 534 13.31 -24.56 12.26
N TYR A 535 12.48 -24.63 11.23
CA TYR A 535 11.81 -25.85 10.76
C TYR A 535 12.22 -26.26 9.34
N LEU A 536 13.38 -25.79 8.87
CA LEU A 536 13.86 -26.06 7.50
C LEU A 536 13.98 -27.56 7.17
N GLU A 537 14.30 -28.39 8.16
CA GLU A 537 14.37 -29.83 8.00
C GLU A 537 13.04 -30.48 7.57
N HIS A 538 11.92 -29.77 7.77
CA HIS A 538 10.60 -30.21 7.36
C HIS A 538 10.23 -29.74 5.95
N LEU A 539 10.96 -28.82 5.35
CA LEU A 539 10.62 -28.27 4.03
C LEU A 539 10.75 -29.36 2.98
N ALA A 540 9.64 -29.61 2.27
CA ALA A 540 9.56 -30.64 1.23
C ALA A 540 9.23 -30.05 -0.16
N ALA A 541 8.69 -28.84 -0.22
CA ALA A 541 8.25 -28.18 -1.45
C ALA A 541 9.34 -27.24 -2.00
N PRO A 542 9.47 -27.12 -3.34
CA PRO A 542 10.39 -26.17 -3.96
C PRO A 542 10.00 -24.72 -3.68
N LEU A 543 10.99 -23.85 -3.56
CA LEU A 543 10.87 -22.44 -3.24
C LEU A 543 11.52 -21.56 -4.31
N PHE A 544 10.82 -20.47 -4.69
CA PHE A 544 11.33 -19.40 -5.53
C PHE A 544 11.34 -18.10 -4.72
N VAL A 545 12.47 -17.40 -4.68
CA VAL A 545 12.66 -16.19 -3.87
C VAL A 545 13.02 -15.01 -4.75
N ILE A 546 12.41 -13.85 -4.49
CA ILE A 546 12.71 -12.57 -5.15
C ILE A 546 13.06 -11.54 -4.08
N HIS A 547 14.16 -10.76 -4.29
CA HIS A 547 14.55 -9.73 -3.33
C HIS A 547 15.23 -8.54 -4.01
N GLY A 548 14.94 -7.32 -3.54
CA GLY A 548 15.68 -6.12 -3.92
C GLY A 548 16.87 -5.89 -2.98
N ALA A 549 18.07 -5.67 -3.53
CA ALA A 549 19.29 -5.56 -2.72
C ALA A 549 19.33 -4.34 -1.78
N ASN A 550 18.55 -3.30 -2.10
CA ASN A 550 18.48 -2.06 -1.31
C ASN A 550 17.27 -2.04 -0.35
N ASP A 551 16.67 -3.19 -0.05
CA ASP A 551 15.49 -3.26 0.83
C ASP A 551 15.81 -2.80 2.26
N PRO A 552 15.25 -1.64 2.72
CA PRO A 552 15.47 -1.15 4.06
C PRO A 552 14.46 -1.74 5.08
N ARG A 553 13.47 -2.49 4.60
CA ARG A 553 12.39 -3.04 5.43
C ARG A 553 12.68 -4.44 5.88
N VAL A 554 13.07 -5.32 4.95
CA VAL A 554 13.49 -6.69 5.19
C VAL A 554 14.90 -6.86 4.62
N PRO A 555 15.92 -7.03 5.47
CA PRO A 555 17.30 -7.16 4.98
C PRO A 555 17.47 -8.33 4.02
N LEU A 556 18.25 -8.14 2.94
CA LEU A 556 18.55 -9.18 1.94
C LEU A 556 19.08 -10.47 2.58
N SER A 557 19.77 -10.35 3.74
CA SER A 557 20.27 -11.48 4.51
C SER A 557 19.18 -12.49 4.90
N GLU A 558 17.89 -12.10 4.96
CA GLU A 558 16.80 -13.03 5.23
C GLU A 558 16.60 -14.01 4.07
N SER A 559 16.70 -13.55 2.81
CA SER A 559 16.65 -14.42 1.63
C SER A 559 17.95 -15.21 1.43
N GLU A 560 19.11 -14.62 1.70
CA GLU A 560 20.40 -15.29 1.56
C GLU A 560 20.53 -16.46 2.54
N GLN A 561 20.12 -16.28 3.81
CA GLN A 561 20.22 -17.35 4.81
C GLN A 561 19.27 -18.53 4.52
N ILE A 562 18.03 -18.27 4.03
CA ILE A 562 17.13 -19.36 3.63
C ILE A 562 17.68 -20.11 2.41
N LYS A 563 18.20 -19.40 1.42
CA LYS A 563 18.84 -19.98 0.23
C LYS A 563 20.03 -20.88 0.63
N ALA A 564 20.95 -20.36 1.46
CA ALA A 564 22.13 -21.08 1.91
C ALA A 564 21.76 -22.35 2.71
N ALA A 565 20.74 -22.26 3.54
CA ALA A 565 20.27 -23.39 4.34
C ALA A 565 19.64 -24.49 3.46
N LEU A 566 18.85 -24.10 2.45
CA LEU A 566 18.24 -25.04 1.49
C LEU A 566 19.29 -25.70 0.57
N ASP A 567 20.27 -24.95 0.10
CA ASP A 567 21.39 -25.48 -0.68
C ASP A 567 22.19 -26.50 0.13
N GLY A 568 22.45 -26.20 1.43
CA GLY A 568 23.12 -27.12 2.34
C GLY A 568 22.35 -28.42 2.59
N ALA A 569 21.03 -28.37 2.49
CA ALA A 569 20.14 -29.52 2.60
C ALA A 569 19.90 -30.25 1.26
N GLY A 570 20.40 -29.73 0.14
CA GLY A 570 20.18 -30.27 -1.21
C GLY A 570 18.76 -30.08 -1.74
N LEU A 571 18.04 -29.09 -1.21
CA LEU A 571 16.68 -28.75 -1.61
C LEU A 571 16.66 -27.66 -2.70
N ALA A 572 15.68 -27.73 -3.60
CA ALA A 572 15.58 -26.79 -4.71
C ALA A 572 15.08 -25.40 -4.20
N CYS A 573 15.94 -24.40 -4.35
CA CYS A 573 15.62 -23.01 -4.11
C CYS A 573 16.24 -22.13 -5.21
N GLU A 574 15.42 -21.33 -5.85
CA GLU A 574 15.87 -20.28 -6.77
C GLU A 574 15.81 -18.93 -6.05
N LEU A 575 16.83 -18.09 -6.21
CA LEU A 575 16.88 -16.74 -5.65
C LEU A 575 17.24 -15.75 -6.76
N MET A 576 16.35 -14.79 -7.01
CA MET A 576 16.60 -13.63 -7.86
C MET A 576 16.81 -12.40 -7.01
N VAL A 577 17.93 -11.70 -7.21
CA VAL A 577 18.27 -10.45 -6.51
C VAL A 577 18.42 -9.33 -7.53
N PHE A 578 17.83 -8.18 -7.25
CA PHE A 578 17.89 -6.98 -8.09
C PHE A 578 18.66 -5.86 -7.37
N ASP A 579 19.83 -5.49 -7.91
CA ASP A 579 20.77 -4.56 -7.27
C ASP A 579 20.25 -3.10 -7.21
N ASP A 580 19.26 -2.76 -8.02
CA ASP A 580 18.68 -1.44 -8.16
C ASP A 580 17.22 -1.34 -7.67
N GLU A 581 16.79 -2.31 -6.85
CA GLU A 581 15.45 -2.36 -6.22
C GLU A 581 15.53 -2.40 -4.70
N GLY A 582 14.45 -1.90 -4.07
CA GLY A 582 14.23 -1.94 -2.62
C GLY A 582 13.21 -3.01 -2.22
N HIS A 583 12.28 -2.64 -1.31
CA HIS A 583 11.24 -3.55 -0.79
C HIS A 583 10.21 -4.01 -1.83
N GLY A 584 10.12 -3.33 -2.95
CA GLY A 584 9.25 -3.69 -4.08
C GLY A 584 9.95 -3.47 -5.39
N LEU A 585 9.59 -4.25 -6.42
CA LEU A 585 10.11 -4.05 -7.76
C LEU A 585 9.38 -2.85 -8.41
N SER A 586 10.05 -1.71 -8.44
CA SER A 586 9.53 -0.45 -8.99
C SER A 586 9.76 -0.33 -10.50
N ARG A 587 10.86 -0.93 -10.98
CA ARG A 587 11.26 -0.87 -12.40
C ARG A 587 10.54 -1.94 -13.21
N ARG A 588 9.95 -1.52 -14.33
CA ARG A 588 9.24 -2.47 -15.21
C ARG A 588 10.16 -3.56 -15.75
N GLU A 589 11.41 -3.25 -16.08
CA GLU A 589 12.37 -4.23 -16.58
C GLU A 589 12.59 -5.36 -15.58
N ASN A 590 12.74 -5.06 -14.28
CA ASN A 590 12.90 -6.05 -13.23
C ASN A 590 11.59 -6.85 -12.99
N ARG A 591 10.44 -6.18 -13.07
CA ARG A 591 9.13 -6.85 -13.02
C ARG A 591 8.94 -7.82 -14.21
N LEU A 592 9.38 -7.43 -15.42
CA LEU A 592 9.32 -8.26 -16.64
C LEU A 592 10.28 -9.45 -16.61
N GLU A 593 11.27 -9.46 -15.74
CA GLU A 593 12.14 -10.60 -15.47
C GLU A 593 11.56 -11.49 -14.36
N ALA A 594 11.25 -10.93 -13.21
CA ALA A 594 10.88 -11.66 -12.00
C ALA A 594 9.51 -12.34 -12.08
N TYR A 595 8.46 -11.61 -12.47
CA TYR A 595 7.10 -12.13 -12.39
C TYR A 595 6.77 -13.20 -13.45
N PRO A 596 7.25 -13.12 -14.71
CA PRO A 596 7.12 -14.25 -15.64
C PRO A 596 7.84 -15.51 -15.17
N ALA A 597 9.02 -15.38 -14.54
CA ALA A 597 9.75 -16.50 -13.96
C ALA A 597 8.97 -17.15 -12.82
N ALA A 598 8.44 -16.34 -11.90
CA ALA A 598 7.60 -16.81 -10.79
C ALA A 598 6.32 -17.50 -11.28
N LEU A 599 5.63 -16.94 -12.30
CA LEU A 599 4.44 -17.55 -12.89
C LEU A 599 4.78 -18.90 -13.56
N SER A 600 5.85 -18.94 -14.34
CA SER A 600 6.31 -20.18 -14.99
C SER A 600 6.64 -21.26 -13.95
N PHE A 601 7.33 -20.90 -12.87
CA PHE A 601 7.60 -21.80 -11.74
C PHE A 601 6.31 -22.37 -11.13
N LEU A 602 5.30 -21.53 -10.84
CA LEU A 602 4.03 -21.98 -10.27
C LEU A 602 3.27 -22.92 -11.22
N VAL A 603 3.15 -22.55 -12.50
CA VAL A 603 2.45 -23.34 -13.52
C VAL A 603 3.10 -24.73 -13.67
N ASP A 604 4.44 -24.79 -13.72
CA ASP A 604 5.18 -26.05 -13.79
C ASP A 604 4.95 -26.93 -12.55
N ARG A 605 5.09 -26.35 -11.36
CA ARG A 605 4.95 -27.08 -10.08
C ARG A 605 3.51 -27.54 -9.80
N LEU A 606 2.53 -26.79 -10.26
CA LEU A 606 1.12 -27.17 -10.14
C LEU A 606 0.65 -28.05 -11.30
N GLY A 607 1.49 -28.30 -12.31
CA GLY A 607 1.19 -29.17 -13.44
C GLY A 607 -0.02 -28.70 -14.25
N VAL A 608 -0.19 -27.37 -14.41
CA VAL A 608 -1.27 -26.81 -15.23
C VAL A 608 -0.82 -26.82 -16.70
N PRO A 609 -1.61 -27.38 -17.61
CA PRO A 609 -1.29 -27.26 -19.04
C PRO A 609 -1.31 -25.78 -19.44
N VAL A 610 -0.21 -25.28 -20.00
CA VAL A 610 -0.21 -23.92 -20.57
C VAL A 610 -1.15 -23.97 -21.80
N PRO A 611 -2.16 -23.08 -21.89
CA PRO A 611 -2.96 -22.96 -23.11
C PRO A 611 -2.04 -22.64 -24.30
N GLU A 612 -2.19 -23.38 -25.40
CA GLU A 612 -1.45 -23.15 -26.67
C GLU A 612 -1.80 -21.80 -27.31
#